data_2ccc59cdf36484b62d5a1bcf8467078a
#
_entry.id   2ccc59cdf36484b62d5a1bcf8467078a
#
_cell.length_a   1.000
_cell.length_b   1.000
_cell.length_c   1.000
_cell.angle_alpha   90.00
_cell.angle_beta   90.00
_cell.angle_gamma   90.00
#
_symmetry.space_group_name_H-M   'P 1'
#
loop_
_entity.id
_entity.type
_entity.pdbx_description
1 polymer ?
#
loop_
_entity_poly.entity_id
_entity_poly.type
_entity_poly.pdbx_seq_one_letter_code
_entity_poly.pdbx_strand_id
1 'polypeptide(L)'
;MINRACSIHITGFRSARAFALYMHYVGRMVFDHFHLMSPSGSGSPEDLARLTADDLVIAFGTLPYSTGTVRQTDASRQLGIPTIAITDSKESPLATHASISVAVPIARPGRLYRMAPLTAVIDDILEACFDDPGVDADKRMSYFAARIDSIKGYWK
;
A
#
# COMPACT_ATOMS: atom_id res chain seq x y z
N MET A 1 -8.56 -10.44 2.91
CA MET A 1 -7.44 -10.58 1.97
C MET A 1 -6.15 -10.11 2.64
N ILE A 2 -6.07 -8.88 3.13
CA ILE A 2 -4.86 -8.29 3.73
C ILE A 2 -4.34 -9.16 4.89
N ASN A 3 -5.13 -9.41 5.92
CA ASN A 3 -4.70 -10.18 7.11
C ASN A 3 -4.44 -11.68 6.86
N ARG A 4 -4.72 -12.17 5.64
CA ARG A 4 -4.51 -13.60 5.27
C ARG A 4 -3.32 -13.79 4.33
N ALA A 5 -2.76 -12.70 3.81
CA ALA A 5 -1.60 -12.76 2.94
C ALA A 5 -0.34 -13.15 3.72
N CYS A 6 0.51 -13.99 3.12
CA CYS A 6 1.81 -14.33 3.71
C CYS A 6 2.72 -13.12 3.77
N SER A 7 2.73 -12.30 2.72
CA SER A 7 3.39 -11.00 2.71
C SER A 7 2.60 -9.98 1.88
N ILE A 8 2.76 -8.71 2.23
CA ILE A 8 2.08 -7.58 1.58
C ILE A 8 3.13 -6.66 0.99
N HIS A 9 3.08 -6.50 -0.32
CA HIS A 9 4.02 -5.70 -1.07
C HIS A 9 3.35 -4.42 -1.59
N ILE A 10 3.75 -3.28 -1.03
CA ILE A 10 3.11 -2.00 -1.28
C ILE A 10 3.92 -1.24 -2.32
N THR A 11 3.26 -0.78 -3.37
CA THR A 11 3.88 -0.04 -4.46
C THR A 11 3.12 1.22 -4.83
N GLY A 12 3.86 2.15 -5.40
CA GLY A 12 3.39 3.39 -5.98
C GLY A 12 4.59 4.19 -6.44
N PHE A 13 4.49 4.82 -7.60
CA PHE A 13 5.57 5.64 -8.16
C PHE A 13 5.19 7.12 -8.17
N ARG A 14 6.19 7.98 -8.27
CA ARG A 14 6.03 9.45 -8.27
C ARG A 14 5.26 9.92 -7.01
N SER A 15 4.22 10.74 -7.16
CA SER A 15 3.41 11.23 -6.03
C SER A 15 2.72 10.11 -5.24
N ALA A 16 2.33 9.02 -5.90
CA ALA A 16 1.73 7.87 -5.24
C ALA A 16 2.69 7.13 -4.30
N ARG A 17 4.00 7.35 -4.43
CA ARG A 17 5.02 6.80 -3.52
C ARG A 17 4.83 7.25 -2.08
N ALA A 18 4.37 8.47 -1.87
CA ALA A 18 4.11 9.00 -0.53
C ALA A 18 3.05 8.17 0.22
N PHE A 19 1.99 7.75 -0.46
CA PHE A 19 0.92 6.93 0.11
C PHE A 19 1.36 5.50 0.36
N ALA A 20 2.13 4.92 -0.57
CA ALA A 20 2.74 3.61 -0.38
C ALA A 20 3.68 3.59 0.84
N LEU A 21 4.49 4.63 1.01
CA LEU A 21 5.38 4.79 2.16
C LEU A 21 4.59 4.96 3.47
N TYR A 22 3.54 5.78 3.46
CA TYR A 22 2.70 6.01 4.63
C TYR A 22 2.03 4.71 5.09
N MET A 23 1.35 4.01 4.18
CA MET A 23 0.72 2.72 4.49
C MET A 23 1.72 1.68 5.00
N HIS A 24 2.90 1.61 4.38
CA HIS A 24 3.96 0.73 4.83
C HIS A 24 4.44 1.08 6.23
N TYR A 25 4.69 2.37 6.51
CA TYR A 25 5.19 2.81 7.81
C TYR A 25 4.19 2.50 8.93
N VAL A 26 2.92 2.89 8.76
CA VAL A 26 1.89 2.68 9.78
C VAL A 26 1.57 1.19 9.94
N GLY A 27 1.43 0.46 8.83
CA GLY A 27 1.17 -0.99 8.87
C GLY A 27 2.27 -1.77 9.59
N ARG A 28 3.53 -1.34 9.46
CA ARG A 28 4.66 -1.97 10.15
C ARG A 28 4.75 -1.73 11.66
N MET A 29 3.97 -0.83 12.21
CA MET A 29 3.84 -0.72 13.66
C MET A 29 3.17 -1.97 14.27
N VAL A 30 2.34 -2.65 13.48
CA VAL A 30 1.54 -3.81 13.89
C VAL A 30 1.97 -5.10 13.18
N PHE A 31 2.32 -5.03 11.90
CA PHE A 31 2.57 -6.20 11.05
C PHE A 31 4.01 -6.26 10.53
N ASP A 32 4.69 -7.38 10.72
CA ASP A 32 6.06 -7.57 10.23
C ASP A 32 6.12 -7.86 8.72
N HIS A 33 5.03 -8.33 8.12
CA HIS A 33 4.94 -8.79 6.74
C HIS A 33 4.53 -7.71 5.73
N PHE A 34 4.55 -6.42 6.13
CA PHE A 34 4.35 -5.28 5.23
C PHE A 34 5.69 -4.85 4.63
N HIS A 35 5.81 -4.88 3.32
CA HIS A 35 7.03 -4.57 2.59
C HIS A 35 6.79 -3.45 1.57
N LEU A 36 7.69 -2.49 1.52
CA LEU A 36 7.66 -1.44 0.52
C LEU A 36 8.52 -1.86 -0.68
N MET A 37 7.91 -1.97 -1.85
CA MET A 37 8.64 -2.33 -3.07
C MET A 37 9.63 -1.22 -3.47
N SER A 38 10.76 -1.62 -4.05
CA SER A 38 11.81 -0.69 -4.46
C SER A 38 11.32 0.34 -5.47
N PRO A 39 11.73 1.62 -5.36
CA PRO A 39 11.41 2.65 -6.34
C PRO A 39 12.32 2.59 -7.59
N SER A 40 13.28 1.68 -7.65
CA SER A 40 14.26 1.63 -8.73
C SER A 40 13.64 1.22 -10.07
N GLY A 41 13.52 2.20 -10.95
CA GLY A 41 13.31 2.05 -12.38
C GLY A 41 11.91 1.61 -12.79
N SER A 42 11.75 0.38 -13.16
CA SER A 42 10.53 -0.19 -13.75
C SER A 42 9.79 -1.15 -12.79
N GLY A 43 9.99 -0.98 -11.47
CA GLY A 43 9.56 -1.98 -10.49
C GLY A 43 10.37 -3.24 -10.71
N SER A 44 11.28 -3.55 -9.80
CA SER A 44 12.21 -4.64 -10.06
C SER A 44 11.44 -5.90 -10.43
N PRO A 45 11.60 -6.47 -11.62
CA PRO A 45 10.99 -7.75 -11.97
C PRO A 45 11.35 -8.83 -10.95
N GLU A 46 12.52 -8.69 -10.31
CA GLU A 46 13.02 -9.59 -9.29
C GLU A 46 12.17 -9.54 -8.01
N ASP A 47 11.61 -8.37 -7.65
CA ASP A 47 10.71 -8.24 -6.50
C ASP A 47 9.41 -9.03 -6.76
N LEU A 48 8.84 -8.92 -7.95
CA LEU A 48 7.63 -9.66 -8.33
C LEU A 48 7.88 -11.15 -8.54
N ALA A 49 9.02 -11.52 -9.11
CA ALA A 49 9.35 -12.91 -9.42
C ALA A 49 9.46 -13.82 -8.18
N ARG A 50 9.58 -13.22 -6.99
CA ARG A 50 9.63 -13.95 -5.70
C ARG A 50 8.26 -14.14 -5.06
N LEU A 51 7.24 -13.43 -5.54
CA LEU A 51 5.91 -13.47 -4.97
C LEU A 51 5.10 -14.65 -5.51
N THR A 52 4.16 -15.08 -4.71
CA THR A 52 3.26 -16.20 -5.00
C THR A 52 1.79 -15.76 -4.91
N ALA A 53 0.87 -16.67 -5.17
CA ALA A 53 -0.56 -16.43 -5.01
C ALA A 53 -0.99 -16.24 -3.53
N ASP A 54 -0.14 -16.60 -2.57
CA ASP A 54 -0.38 -16.39 -1.14
C ASP A 54 0.06 -15.00 -0.66
N ASP A 55 0.76 -14.24 -1.52
CA ASP A 55 1.16 -12.87 -1.26
C ASP A 55 0.12 -11.87 -1.80
N LEU A 56 0.25 -10.61 -1.43
CA LEU A 56 -0.63 -9.54 -1.87
C LEU A 56 0.17 -8.32 -2.32
N VAL A 57 -0.19 -7.76 -3.47
CA VAL A 57 0.30 -6.46 -3.90
C VAL A 57 -0.76 -5.39 -3.63
N ILE A 58 -0.37 -4.27 -3.01
CA ILE A 58 -1.21 -3.07 -2.88
C ILE A 58 -0.57 -1.97 -3.72
N ALA A 59 -1.26 -1.54 -4.77
CA ALA A 59 -0.76 -0.57 -5.74
C ALA A 59 -1.51 0.76 -5.64
N PHE A 60 -0.76 1.84 -5.44
CA PHE A 60 -1.28 3.21 -5.43
C PHE A 60 -1.02 3.92 -6.76
N GLY A 61 -2.04 4.52 -7.33
CA GLY A 61 -1.88 5.32 -8.54
C GLY A 61 -3.10 6.17 -8.87
N THR A 62 -2.85 7.44 -9.17
CA THR A 62 -3.86 8.42 -9.58
C THR A 62 -3.43 9.11 -10.87
N LEU A 63 -4.35 9.76 -11.55
CA LEU A 63 -4.05 10.53 -12.76
C LEU A 63 -3.05 11.67 -12.47
N PRO A 64 -1.99 11.87 -13.28
CA PRO A 64 -1.53 11.05 -14.40
C PRO A 64 -0.83 9.79 -13.91
N TYR A 65 -1.29 8.64 -14.36
CA TYR A 65 -0.81 7.34 -13.89
C TYR A 65 0.66 7.10 -14.25
N SER A 66 1.41 6.60 -13.28
CA SER A 66 2.80 6.20 -13.52
C SER A 66 2.86 4.90 -14.30
N THR A 67 3.61 4.89 -15.40
CA THR A 67 3.88 3.68 -16.18
C THR A 67 4.47 2.56 -15.33
N GLY A 68 5.33 2.90 -14.36
CA GLY A 68 5.92 1.92 -13.44
C GLY A 68 4.87 1.20 -12.61
N THR A 69 3.91 1.94 -11.99
CA THR A 69 2.84 1.33 -11.21
C THR A 69 1.93 0.46 -12.10
N VAL A 70 1.53 0.96 -13.27
CA VAL A 70 0.68 0.20 -14.19
C VAL A 70 1.34 -1.11 -14.61
N ARG A 71 2.62 -1.07 -14.99
CA ARG A 71 3.38 -2.27 -15.38
C ARG A 71 3.50 -3.27 -14.23
N GLN A 72 3.76 -2.82 -13.01
CA GLN A 72 3.81 -3.71 -11.85
C GLN A 72 2.46 -4.39 -11.59
N THR A 73 1.36 -3.62 -11.65
CA THR A 73 0.02 -4.15 -11.45
C THR A 73 -0.34 -5.19 -12.52
N ASP A 74 0.00 -4.92 -13.79
CA ASP A 74 -0.22 -5.88 -14.89
C ASP A 74 0.66 -7.14 -14.75
N ALA A 75 1.94 -6.97 -14.38
CA ALA A 75 2.84 -8.09 -14.15
C ALA A 75 2.37 -8.97 -12.98
N SER A 76 1.89 -8.37 -11.88
CA SER A 76 1.29 -9.13 -10.76
C SER A 76 0.11 -9.98 -11.24
N ARG A 77 -0.78 -9.39 -12.06
CA ARG A 77 -1.90 -10.11 -12.67
C ARG A 77 -1.44 -11.28 -13.53
N GLN A 78 -0.43 -11.08 -14.38
CA GLN A 78 0.12 -12.13 -15.24
C GLN A 78 0.74 -13.28 -14.45
N LEU A 79 1.33 -12.98 -13.29
CA LEU A 79 1.92 -13.97 -12.38
C LEU A 79 0.88 -14.60 -11.43
N GLY A 80 -0.40 -14.21 -11.51
CA GLY A 80 -1.45 -14.72 -10.64
C GLY A 80 -1.37 -14.21 -9.19
N ILE A 81 -0.63 -13.12 -8.94
CA ILE A 81 -0.47 -12.53 -7.62
C ILE A 81 -1.69 -11.64 -7.33
N PRO A 82 -2.45 -11.89 -6.25
CA PRO A 82 -3.56 -11.02 -5.85
C PRO A 82 -3.13 -9.56 -5.69
N THR A 83 -3.92 -8.63 -6.25
CA THR A 83 -3.59 -7.20 -6.23
C THR A 83 -4.80 -6.37 -5.83
N ILE A 84 -4.59 -5.44 -4.90
CA ILE A 84 -5.53 -4.36 -4.57
C ILE A 84 -5.00 -3.07 -5.18
N ALA A 85 -5.79 -2.43 -6.05
CA ALA A 85 -5.47 -1.10 -6.56
C ALA A 85 -6.24 -0.03 -5.79
N ILE A 86 -5.52 0.96 -5.24
CA ILE A 86 -6.10 2.16 -4.65
C ILE A 86 -5.85 3.30 -5.64
N THR A 87 -6.92 3.79 -6.26
CA THR A 87 -6.85 4.66 -7.44
C THR A 87 -7.98 5.69 -7.44
N ASP A 88 -8.00 6.61 -8.38
CA ASP A 88 -8.99 7.70 -8.48
C ASP A 88 -10.22 7.35 -9.32
N SER A 89 -10.18 6.26 -10.08
CA SER A 89 -11.30 5.84 -10.97
C SER A 89 -11.34 4.33 -11.13
N LYS A 90 -12.55 3.80 -11.32
CA LYS A 90 -12.79 2.39 -11.68
C LYS A 90 -12.29 2.06 -13.09
N GLU A 91 -12.18 3.06 -13.96
CA GLU A 91 -11.65 2.97 -15.31
C GLU A 91 -10.14 3.16 -15.39
N SER A 92 -9.48 3.35 -14.25
CA SER A 92 -8.02 3.50 -14.22
C SER A 92 -7.30 2.23 -14.72
N PRO A 93 -6.13 2.36 -15.35
CA PRO A 93 -5.37 1.19 -15.79
C PRO A 93 -4.95 0.28 -14.62
N LEU A 94 -4.86 0.81 -13.40
CA LEU A 94 -4.60 -0.02 -12.22
C LEU A 94 -5.83 -0.89 -11.89
N ALA A 95 -7.02 -0.30 -11.92
CA ALA A 95 -8.26 -1.00 -11.61
C ALA A 95 -8.53 -2.17 -12.60
N THR A 96 -8.18 -1.99 -13.88
CA THR A 96 -8.37 -3.02 -14.91
C THR A 96 -7.43 -4.22 -14.74
N HIS A 97 -6.32 -4.07 -14.05
CA HIS A 97 -5.33 -5.13 -13.80
C HIS A 97 -5.40 -5.72 -12.40
N ALA A 98 -6.09 -5.09 -11.47
CA ALA A 98 -6.18 -5.53 -10.08
C ALA A 98 -7.27 -6.56 -9.85
N SER A 99 -7.11 -7.40 -8.83
CA SER A 99 -8.15 -8.33 -8.34
C SER A 99 -9.29 -7.58 -7.66
N ILE A 100 -8.95 -6.51 -6.93
CA ILE A 100 -9.88 -5.59 -6.27
C ILE A 100 -9.42 -4.17 -6.53
N SER A 101 -10.36 -3.26 -6.78
CA SER A 101 -10.06 -1.83 -6.89
C SER A 101 -10.89 -1.00 -5.91
N VAL A 102 -10.22 -0.07 -5.25
CA VAL A 102 -10.82 0.96 -4.41
C VAL A 102 -10.68 2.29 -5.15
N ALA A 103 -11.77 2.79 -5.70
CA ALA A 103 -11.80 4.07 -6.40
C ALA A 103 -12.12 5.20 -5.42
N VAL A 104 -11.17 6.11 -5.25
CA VAL A 104 -11.24 7.26 -4.35
C VAL A 104 -11.39 8.53 -5.19
N PRO A 105 -12.53 9.22 -5.15
CA PRO A 105 -12.71 10.43 -5.94
C PRO A 105 -11.69 11.52 -5.55
N ILE A 106 -10.85 11.93 -6.50
CA ILE A 106 -9.81 12.94 -6.32
C ILE A 106 -10.19 14.22 -7.05
N ALA A 107 -10.57 15.25 -6.30
CA ALA A 107 -10.88 16.55 -6.87
C ALA A 107 -9.63 17.34 -7.26
N ARG A 108 -9.73 18.12 -8.34
CA ARG A 108 -8.71 19.07 -8.78
C ARG A 108 -9.31 20.48 -8.94
N PRO A 109 -9.61 21.19 -7.84
CA PRO A 109 -10.26 22.50 -7.91
C PRO A 109 -9.35 23.62 -8.48
N GLY A 110 -8.07 23.35 -8.61
CA GLY A 110 -7.07 24.29 -9.12
C GLY A 110 -5.90 23.54 -9.78
N ARG A 111 -4.67 23.93 -9.45
CA ARG A 111 -3.45 23.33 -10.03
C ARG A 111 -3.08 21.99 -9.40
N LEU A 112 -3.51 21.73 -8.17
CA LEU A 112 -3.15 20.55 -7.40
C LEU A 112 -4.36 19.63 -7.17
N TYR A 113 -4.11 18.35 -7.16
CA TYR A 113 -5.07 17.33 -6.74
C TYR A 113 -5.23 17.33 -5.21
N ARG A 114 -6.45 17.14 -4.73
CA ARG A 114 -6.77 17.02 -3.29
C ARG A 114 -6.61 15.59 -2.83
N MET A 115 -5.45 15.25 -2.26
CA MET A 115 -5.08 13.88 -1.92
C MET A 115 -5.55 13.40 -0.53
N ALA A 116 -6.14 14.27 0.30
CA ALA A 116 -6.61 13.92 1.63
C ALA A 116 -7.57 12.70 1.66
N PRO A 117 -8.51 12.53 0.70
CA PRO A 117 -9.35 11.34 0.70
C PRO A 117 -8.58 10.02 0.56
N LEU A 118 -7.42 10.05 -0.12
CA LEU A 118 -6.58 8.86 -0.27
C LEU A 118 -5.95 8.45 1.05
N THR A 119 -5.52 9.42 1.86
CA THR A 119 -4.99 9.17 3.20
C THR A 119 -6.07 8.60 4.11
N ALA A 120 -7.27 9.16 4.09
CA ALA A 120 -8.39 8.65 4.88
C ALA A 120 -8.72 7.17 4.55
N VAL A 121 -8.72 6.81 3.27
CA VAL A 121 -8.93 5.41 2.84
C VAL A 121 -7.81 4.48 3.34
N ILE A 122 -6.56 4.96 3.38
CA ILE A 122 -5.45 4.18 3.95
C ILE A 122 -5.68 3.93 5.43
N ASP A 123 -6.07 4.97 6.17
CA ASP A 123 -6.34 4.88 7.61
C ASP A 123 -7.49 3.89 7.87
N ASP A 124 -8.60 4.00 7.14
CA ASP A 124 -9.75 3.09 7.24
C ASP A 124 -9.37 1.62 6.95
N ILE A 125 -8.52 1.39 5.95
CA ILE A 125 -8.02 0.04 5.61
C ILE A 125 -7.14 -0.53 6.73
N LEU A 126 -6.25 0.29 7.29
CA LEU A 126 -5.35 -0.14 8.35
C LEU A 126 -6.12 -0.39 9.66
N GLU A 127 -7.04 0.49 10.04
CA GLU A 127 -7.91 0.29 11.21
C GLU A 127 -8.71 -1.02 11.08
N ALA A 128 -9.31 -1.28 9.92
CA ALA A 128 -10.01 -2.54 9.68
C ALA A 128 -9.10 -3.78 9.76
N CYS A 129 -7.80 -3.64 9.47
CA CYS A 129 -6.82 -4.72 9.67
C CYS A 129 -6.42 -4.87 11.13
N PHE A 130 -6.33 -3.78 11.88
CA PHE A 130 -5.99 -3.78 13.31
C PHE A 130 -7.11 -4.34 14.16
N ASP A 131 -8.37 -4.11 13.77
CA ASP A 131 -9.57 -4.65 14.43
C ASP A 131 -9.81 -6.16 14.22
N ASP A 132 -8.97 -6.82 13.42
CA ASP A 132 -9.08 -8.27 13.23
C ASP A 132 -8.85 -9.01 14.55
N PRO A 133 -9.77 -9.89 14.99
CA PRO A 133 -9.66 -10.60 16.29
C PRO A 133 -8.38 -11.41 16.47
N GLY A 134 -7.69 -11.76 15.39
CA GLY A 134 -6.39 -12.44 15.42
C GLY A 134 -5.20 -11.52 15.64
N VAL A 135 -5.42 -10.20 15.71
CA VAL A 135 -4.37 -9.17 15.81
C VAL A 135 -4.51 -8.42 17.13
N ASP A 136 -3.48 -8.46 17.97
CA ASP A 136 -3.38 -7.62 19.17
C ASP A 136 -2.64 -6.31 18.81
N ALA A 137 -3.35 -5.43 18.10
CA ALA A 137 -2.76 -4.20 17.56
C ALA A 137 -2.28 -3.26 18.66
N ASP A 138 -3.06 -3.07 19.73
CA ASP A 138 -2.71 -2.19 20.84
C ASP A 138 -1.41 -2.61 21.52
N LYS A 139 -1.26 -3.90 21.78
CA LYS A 139 -0.03 -4.45 22.34
C LYS A 139 1.17 -4.28 21.41
N ARG A 140 1.00 -4.54 20.12
CA ARG A 140 2.07 -4.39 19.12
C ARG A 140 2.49 -2.94 18.95
N MET A 141 1.54 -2.00 18.88
CA MET A 141 1.81 -0.56 18.80
C MET A 141 2.49 -0.05 20.08
N SER A 142 2.03 -0.48 21.26
CA SER A 142 2.66 -0.13 22.54
C SER A 142 4.10 -0.65 22.62
N TYR A 143 4.34 -1.88 22.17
CA TYR A 143 5.68 -2.46 22.11
C TYR A 143 6.58 -1.67 21.14
N PHE A 144 6.09 -1.35 19.94
CA PHE A 144 6.80 -0.53 18.97
C PHE A 144 7.18 0.83 19.58
N ALA A 145 6.21 1.53 20.18
CA ALA A 145 6.43 2.85 20.79
C ALA A 145 7.50 2.78 21.91
N ALA A 146 7.42 1.78 22.79
CA ALA A 146 8.39 1.59 23.85
C ALA A 146 9.83 1.34 23.32
N ARG A 147 9.96 0.60 22.22
CA ARG A 147 11.25 0.36 21.56
C ARG A 147 11.84 1.64 20.96
N ILE A 148 11.01 2.43 20.27
CA ILE A 148 11.44 3.73 19.73
C ILE A 148 11.86 4.68 20.86
N ASP A 149 11.10 4.72 21.96
CA ASP A 149 11.43 5.55 23.12
C ASP A 149 12.76 5.14 23.77
N SER A 150 13.03 3.84 23.87
CA SER A 150 14.27 3.32 24.46
C SER A 150 15.54 3.76 23.74
N ILE A 151 15.45 4.06 22.45
CA ILE A 151 16.55 4.57 21.62
C ILE A 151 16.46 6.09 21.38
N LYS A 152 15.60 6.79 22.13
CA LYS A 152 15.35 8.23 22.01
C LYS A 152 14.93 8.66 20.60
N GLY A 153 14.11 7.84 19.94
CA GLY A 153 13.61 8.10 18.59
C GLY A 153 12.56 9.20 18.50
N TYR A 154 11.97 9.60 19.64
CA TYR A 154 11.08 10.75 19.74
C TYR A 154 11.71 11.90 20.52
N TRP A 155 11.51 13.11 20.05
CA TRP A 155 11.86 14.31 20.80
C TRP A 155 10.89 14.48 21.97
N LYS A 156 11.44 14.75 23.20
CA LYS A 156 10.68 15.08 24.42
C LYS A 156 11.04 16.47 24.89
#